data_9bb0cc347f0af3377646f0e30df181ea
#
_entry.id   9bb0cc347f0af3377646f0e30df181ea
#
_cell.length_a   1.000
_cell.length_b   1.000
_cell.length_c   1.000
_cell.angle_alpha   90.00
_cell.angle_beta   90.00
_cell.angle_gamma   90.00
#
_symmetry.space_group_name_H-M   'P 1'
#
loop_
_entity.id
_entity.type
_entity.pdbx_description
1 polymer ?
#
loop_
_entity_poly.entity_id
_entity_poly.type
_entity_poly.pdbx_seq_one_letter_code
_entity_poly.pdbx_strand_id
1 'polypeptide(L)'
;MCLGRGCINQLPGMGGEDGNKNFILNCDGWIKIPSGPFADSKTILRLAPMTGAEQNMGYDGERQYYFDMMKSCAESGTAISIGDGTPDCKLLWGIEAVKSVEKKAAVFIKPYENKKILERMEWAEEIAESCGIDIDAYNILTMRNAAHLEKKSVENLREVQKFLAAKNFPFVIKGIFTDEDLELVRELKPDVAFISNHGGRVPTRTGSVAEFLAAHADEIRNNCGEIWVDGGIRTKADFERARSYGVTNVLLGRPYVTALCKKESFENILK
;
A
#
# COMPACT_ATOMS: atom_id res chain seq x y z
N MET A 1 4.56 -11.76 -17.36
CA MET A 1 3.89 -10.47 -17.62
C MET A 1 2.50 -10.51 -17.02
N CYS A 2 2.10 -9.49 -16.28
CA CYS A 2 0.80 -9.44 -15.62
C CYS A 2 -0.33 -9.22 -16.64
N LEU A 3 -1.27 -10.16 -16.68
CA LEU A 3 -2.44 -10.10 -17.59
C LEU A 3 -3.70 -9.49 -16.93
N GLY A 4 -3.57 -8.93 -15.72
CA GLY A 4 -4.68 -8.33 -14.98
C GLY A 4 -5.42 -9.28 -14.04
N ARG A 5 -5.12 -10.57 -14.08
CA ARG A 5 -5.70 -11.59 -13.18
C ARG A 5 -4.98 -11.75 -11.85
N GLY A 6 -4.07 -10.84 -11.52
CA GLY A 6 -3.21 -10.88 -10.34
C GLY A 6 -1.76 -11.22 -10.69
N CYS A 7 -0.95 -11.47 -9.67
CA CYS A 7 0.46 -11.80 -9.84
C CYS A 7 0.64 -13.19 -10.47
N ILE A 8 1.73 -13.41 -11.19
CA ILE A 8 2.13 -14.75 -11.63
C ILE A 8 2.34 -15.63 -10.40
N ASN A 9 1.91 -16.87 -10.48
CA ASN A 9 1.86 -17.79 -9.33
C ASN A 9 3.22 -18.49 -9.13
N GLN A 10 4.26 -17.71 -8.80
CA GLN A 10 5.61 -18.25 -8.60
C GLN A 10 5.90 -18.68 -7.16
N LEU A 11 5.19 -18.13 -6.18
CA LEU A 11 5.45 -18.39 -4.76
C LEU A 11 4.14 -18.67 -4.01
N PRO A 12 4.18 -19.48 -2.92
CA PRO A 12 3.01 -19.73 -2.09
C PRO A 12 2.37 -18.44 -1.58
N GLY A 13 1.05 -18.31 -1.68
CA GLY A 13 0.30 -17.11 -1.30
C GLY A 13 0.38 -15.95 -2.28
N MET A 14 1.17 -16.09 -3.35
CA MET A 14 1.15 -15.19 -4.50
C MET A 14 0.14 -15.72 -5.51
N GLY A 15 -0.23 -14.90 -6.43
CA GLY A 15 -1.18 -15.28 -7.47
C GLY A 15 -2.44 -14.44 -7.43
N GLY A 16 -3.25 -14.62 -8.44
CA GLY A 16 -4.49 -13.90 -8.63
C GLY A 16 -5.71 -14.73 -8.23
N GLU A 17 -6.73 -14.72 -9.10
CA GLU A 17 -8.01 -15.38 -8.88
C GLU A 17 -7.89 -16.87 -8.53
N ASP A 18 -6.99 -17.59 -9.19
CA ASP A 18 -6.91 -19.04 -9.07
C ASP A 18 -6.16 -19.53 -7.81
N GLY A 19 -5.38 -18.69 -7.16
CA GLY A 19 -4.48 -19.07 -6.07
C GLY A 19 -4.63 -18.31 -4.77
N ASN A 20 -5.48 -17.29 -4.70
CA ASN A 20 -5.56 -16.39 -3.55
C ASN A 20 -7.01 -16.02 -3.21
N LYS A 21 -7.60 -16.76 -2.25
CA LYS A 21 -8.97 -16.51 -1.78
C LYS A 21 -9.19 -15.09 -1.28
N ASN A 22 -8.21 -14.50 -0.57
CA ASN A 22 -8.32 -13.13 -0.06
C ASN A 22 -8.34 -12.10 -1.19
N PHE A 23 -7.64 -12.38 -2.29
CA PHE A 23 -7.72 -11.53 -3.48
C PHE A 23 -9.16 -11.49 -4.06
N ILE A 24 -9.81 -12.65 -4.15
CA ILE A 24 -11.21 -12.76 -4.62
C ILE A 24 -12.13 -12.01 -3.65
N LEU A 25 -11.99 -12.26 -2.34
CA LEU A 25 -12.79 -11.57 -1.32
C LEU A 25 -12.63 -10.05 -1.38
N ASN A 26 -11.41 -9.56 -1.62
CA ASN A 26 -11.17 -8.12 -1.79
C ASN A 26 -11.89 -7.56 -3.02
N CYS A 27 -11.89 -8.26 -4.16
CA CYS A 27 -12.58 -7.81 -5.37
C CYS A 27 -14.11 -7.84 -5.19
N ASP A 28 -14.63 -8.92 -4.62
CA ASP A 28 -16.07 -9.11 -4.42
C ASP A 28 -16.65 -8.19 -3.33
N GLY A 29 -15.84 -7.83 -2.35
CA GLY A 29 -16.30 -7.03 -1.22
C GLY A 29 -16.80 -5.65 -1.60
N TRP A 30 -16.19 -5.01 -2.60
CA TRP A 30 -16.61 -3.68 -3.05
C TRP A 30 -18.03 -3.66 -3.63
N ILE A 31 -18.48 -4.76 -4.22
CA ILE A 31 -19.86 -4.88 -4.76
C ILE A 31 -20.86 -5.10 -3.64
N LYS A 32 -20.44 -5.73 -2.53
CA LYS A 32 -21.33 -6.15 -1.43
C LYS A 32 -21.65 -5.02 -0.44
N ILE A 33 -20.73 -4.07 -0.25
CA ILE A 33 -20.96 -2.99 0.69
C ILE A 33 -21.88 -1.91 0.12
N PRO A 34 -22.74 -1.27 0.93
CA PRO A 34 -23.50 -0.10 0.50
C PRO A 34 -22.58 1.10 0.29
N SER A 35 -23.12 2.18 -0.25
CA SER A 35 -22.44 3.47 -0.22
C SER A 35 -22.40 4.01 1.22
N GLY A 36 -21.26 4.60 1.59
CA GLY A 36 -21.08 5.27 2.86
C GLY A 36 -21.72 6.67 2.89
N PRO A 37 -21.66 7.37 4.04
CA PRO A 37 -22.34 8.65 4.25
C PRO A 37 -21.63 9.88 3.67
N PHE A 38 -20.41 9.75 3.11
CA PHE A 38 -19.58 10.89 2.70
C PHE A 38 -19.50 11.01 1.16
N ALA A 39 -20.51 11.61 0.54
CA ALA A 39 -20.58 11.73 -0.93
C ALA A 39 -19.49 12.66 -1.54
N ASP A 40 -19.04 13.69 -0.80
CA ASP A 40 -18.20 14.77 -1.32
C ASP A 40 -16.74 14.73 -0.84
N SER A 41 -16.25 13.58 -0.37
CA SER A 41 -14.86 13.43 0.05
C SER A 41 -13.90 13.64 -1.13
N LYS A 42 -12.89 14.50 -0.95
CA LYS A 42 -11.81 14.65 -1.92
C LYS A 42 -10.92 13.41 -1.84
N THR A 43 -10.94 12.61 -2.86
CA THR A 43 -10.17 11.35 -2.93
C THR A 43 -9.29 11.34 -4.16
N ILE A 44 -8.05 10.92 -4.01
CA ILE A 44 -7.10 10.79 -5.12
C ILE A 44 -6.72 9.33 -5.35
N LEU A 45 -6.33 9.03 -6.59
CA LEU A 45 -5.70 7.77 -6.96
C LEU A 45 -4.20 7.85 -6.71
N ARG A 46 -3.66 6.79 -6.14
CA ARG A 46 -2.25 6.65 -5.81
C ARG A 46 -1.72 5.29 -6.23
N LEU A 47 -0.48 5.22 -6.65
CA LEU A 47 0.22 3.96 -6.87
C LEU A 47 0.42 3.24 -5.52
N ALA A 48 0.07 1.96 -5.43
CA ALA A 48 0.39 1.15 -4.27
C ALA A 48 1.90 0.87 -4.17
N PRO A 49 2.47 0.77 -2.95
CA PRO A 49 3.89 0.51 -2.74
C PRO A 49 4.25 -0.95 -3.09
N MET A 50 4.73 -1.18 -4.30
CA MET A 50 5.01 -2.51 -4.83
C MET A 50 6.50 -2.73 -5.06
N THR A 51 6.97 -3.94 -4.74
CA THR A 51 8.32 -4.44 -5.00
C THR A 51 8.28 -5.87 -5.51
N GLY A 52 9.40 -6.39 -6.01
CA GLY A 52 9.48 -7.77 -6.50
C GLY A 52 8.85 -7.92 -7.89
N ALA A 53 9.10 -6.98 -8.78
CA ALA A 53 8.53 -6.96 -10.12
C ALA A 53 8.91 -8.18 -10.96
N GLU A 54 10.17 -8.62 -10.92
CA GLU A 54 10.60 -9.84 -11.61
C GLU A 54 9.88 -11.07 -11.06
N GLN A 55 9.89 -11.24 -9.74
CA GLN A 55 9.34 -12.43 -9.09
C GLN A 55 7.81 -12.51 -9.14
N ASN A 56 7.14 -11.38 -8.97
CA ASN A 56 5.68 -11.33 -8.80
C ASN A 56 4.95 -11.03 -10.09
N MET A 57 5.56 -10.27 -10.99
CA MET A 57 4.90 -9.73 -12.18
C MET A 57 5.50 -10.28 -13.48
N GLY A 58 6.68 -10.87 -13.42
CA GLY A 58 7.44 -11.29 -14.61
C GLY A 58 7.89 -10.08 -15.45
N TYR A 59 8.20 -8.96 -14.80
CA TYR A 59 8.74 -7.79 -15.46
C TYR A 59 10.21 -8.03 -15.83
N ASP A 60 10.65 -7.49 -16.95
CA ASP A 60 12.03 -7.65 -17.42
C ASP A 60 12.94 -6.62 -16.73
N GLY A 61 13.48 -7.00 -15.58
CA GLY A 61 14.36 -6.20 -14.77
C GLY A 61 13.69 -5.43 -13.63
N GLU A 62 14.01 -5.79 -12.39
CA GLU A 62 13.45 -5.16 -11.17
C GLU A 62 13.73 -3.66 -11.14
N ARG A 63 14.95 -3.21 -11.44
CA ARG A 63 15.30 -1.77 -11.45
C ARG A 63 14.54 -1.01 -12.53
N GLN A 64 14.44 -1.57 -13.73
CA GLN A 64 13.75 -0.93 -14.85
C GLN A 64 12.27 -0.70 -14.55
N TYR A 65 11.64 -1.66 -13.85
CA TYR A 65 10.25 -1.52 -13.40
C TYR A 65 10.01 -0.23 -12.61
N TYR A 66 10.89 0.13 -11.67
CA TYR A 66 10.71 1.35 -10.88
C TYR A 66 10.74 2.60 -11.75
N PHE A 67 11.68 2.70 -12.67
CA PHE A 67 11.81 3.87 -13.55
C PHE A 67 10.61 3.98 -14.51
N ASP A 68 10.19 2.89 -15.13
CA ASP A 68 9.06 2.89 -16.05
C ASP A 68 7.75 3.22 -15.31
N MET A 69 7.56 2.68 -14.11
CA MET A 69 6.39 2.95 -13.28
C MET A 69 6.33 4.41 -12.84
N MET A 70 7.43 4.96 -12.30
CA MET A 70 7.47 6.36 -11.85
C MET A 70 7.27 7.34 -13.00
N LYS A 71 7.87 7.06 -14.17
CA LYS A 71 7.63 7.84 -15.38
C LYS A 71 6.15 7.87 -15.76
N SER A 72 5.50 6.71 -15.83
CA SER A 72 4.08 6.61 -16.17
C SER A 72 3.17 7.30 -15.14
N CYS A 73 3.51 7.23 -13.84
CA CYS A 73 2.82 7.98 -12.80
C CYS A 73 2.98 9.50 -12.96
N ALA A 74 4.19 9.96 -13.25
CA ALA A 74 4.46 11.39 -13.44
C ALA A 74 3.71 11.97 -14.65
N GLU A 75 3.69 11.23 -15.77
CA GLU A 75 2.98 11.60 -17.01
C GLU A 75 1.47 11.70 -16.82
N SER A 76 0.88 10.81 -16.00
CA SER A 76 -0.56 10.79 -15.73
C SER A 76 -1.01 11.64 -14.55
N GLY A 77 -0.08 12.24 -13.79
CA GLY A 77 -0.39 12.95 -12.55
C GLY A 77 -0.83 12.02 -11.39
N THR A 78 -0.55 10.72 -11.49
CA THR A 78 -0.84 9.76 -10.42
C THR A 78 0.05 10.00 -9.22
N ALA A 79 -0.52 10.08 -8.02
CA ALA A 79 0.26 10.18 -6.79
C ALA A 79 1.09 8.90 -6.57
N ILE A 80 2.32 9.07 -6.09
CA ILE A 80 3.29 7.98 -6.03
C ILE A 80 3.41 7.41 -4.62
N SER A 81 3.53 6.09 -4.52
CA SER A 81 4.07 5.43 -3.34
C SER A 81 5.18 4.47 -3.74
N ILE A 82 6.19 4.34 -2.89
CA ILE A 82 7.24 3.32 -3.03
C ILE A 82 7.29 2.41 -1.82
N GLY A 83 7.63 1.17 -2.06
CA GLY A 83 7.76 0.14 -1.04
C GLY A 83 9.21 -0.23 -0.79
N ASP A 84 9.42 -0.80 0.38
CA ASP A 84 10.67 -1.40 0.79
C ASP A 84 10.67 -2.91 0.55
N GLY A 85 11.85 -3.48 0.39
CA GLY A 85 12.03 -4.90 0.16
C GLY A 85 13.46 -5.37 0.40
N THR A 86 13.70 -6.66 0.21
CA THR A 86 15.03 -7.26 0.28
C THR A 86 15.43 -7.76 -1.12
N PRO A 87 16.66 -7.47 -1.56
CA PRO A 87 17.72 -6.66 -0.94
C PRO A 87 17.43 -5.15 -0.91
N ASP A 88 18.27 -4.40 -0.18
CA ASP A 88 18.12 -2.96 0.06
C ASP A 88 18.05 -2.11 -1.19
N CYS A 89 18.66 -2.58 -2.28
CA CYS A 89 18.59 -1.91 -3.58
C CYS A 89 17.16 -1.70 -4.10
N LYS A 90 16.18 -2.48 -3.66
CA LYS A 90 14.78 -2.30 -4.06
C LYS A 90 14.21 -0.96 -3.58
N LEU A 91 14.51 -0.57 -2.34
CA LEU A 91 14.14 0.76 -1.83
C LEU A 91 14.96 1.85 -2.52
N LEU A 92 16.28 1.65 -2.66
CA LEU A 92 17.18 2.63 -3.29
C LEU A 92 16.82 2.91 -4.74
N TRP A 93 16.48 1.89 -5.53
CA TRP A 93 15.99 2.06 -6.90
C TRP A 93 14.65 2.80 -6.97
N GLY A 94 13.76 2.53 -6.00
CA GLY A 94 12.52 3.29 -5.87
C GLY A 94 12.78 4.77 -5.61
N ILE A 95 13.70 5.10 -4.70
CA ILE A 95 14.12 6.47 -4.40
C ILE A 95 14.74 7.15 -5.64
N GLU A 96 15.67 6.47 -6.31
CA GLU A 96 16.28 6.98 -7.56
C GLU A 96 15.22 7.28 -8.63
N ALA A 97 14.28 6.36 -8.82
CA ALA A 97 13.22 6.50 -9.82
C ALA A 97 12.30 7.69 -9.52
N VAL A 98 11.93 7.92 -8.24
CA VAL A 98 11.13 9.09 -7.83
C VAL A 98 11.91 10.38 -8.05
N LYS A 99 13.21 10.42 -7.71
CA LYS A 99 14.09 11.59 -8.00
C LYS A 99 14.15 11.90 -9.49
N SER A 100 14.25 10.87 -10.34
CA SER A 100 14.38 11.04 -11.79
C SER A 100 13.18 11.72 -12.46
N VAL A 101 12.02 11.71 -11.80
CA VAL A 101 10.79 12.36 -12.29
C VAL A 101 10.43 13.62 -11.49
N GLU A 102 11.31 14.08 -10.61
CA GLU A 102 11.16 15.30 -9.80
C GLU A 102 9.82 15.35 -9.02
N LYS A 103 9.43 14.21 -8.46
CA LYS A 103 8.21 14.05 -7.66
C LYS A 103 8.53 13.72 -6.20
N LYS A 104 7.50 13.74 -5.36
CA LYS A 104 7.50 13.20 -4.01
C LYS A 104 6.70 11.90 -3.97
N ALA A 105 6.93 11.10 -2.94
CA ALA A 105 6.25 9.83 -2.76
C ALA A 105 5.94 9.54 -1.29
N ALA A 106 4.85 8.81 -1.04
CA ALA A 106 4.66 8.14 0.23
C ALA A 106 5.58 6.91 0.30
N VAL A 107 6.38 6.79 1.36
CA VAL A 107 7.40 5.74 1.51
C VAL A 107 6.99 4.74 2.56
N PHE A 108 6.94 3.45 2.21
CA PHE A 108 6.51 2.38 3.10
C PHE A 108 7.64 1.42 3.41
N ILE A 109 8.06 1.38 4.68
CA ILE A 109 9.15 0.56 5.18
C ILE A 109 8.58 -0.71 5.83
N LYS A 110 9.27 -1.83 5.64
CA LYS A 110 8.95 -3.10 6.30
C LYS A 110 9.20 -3.01 7.81
N PRO A 111 8.49 -3.81 8.63
CA PRO A 111 8.60 -3.75 10.08
C PRO A 111 9.87 -4.46 10.59
N TYR A 112 11.03 -3.94 10.24
CA TYR A 112 12.33 -4.32 10.81
C TYR A 112 12.46 -3.84 12.24
N GLU A 113 13.60 -4.11 12.91
CA GLU A 113 13.98 -3.38 14.10
C GLU A 113 14.01 -1.87 13.87
N ASN A 114 13.68 -1.06 14.86
CA ASN A 114 13.48 0.38 14.68
C ASN A 114 14.70 1.10 14.09
N LYS A 115 15.92 0.74 14.55
CA LYS A 115 17.15 1.31 13.99
C LYS A 115 17.19 1.24 12.45
N LYS A 116 16.86 0.08 11.90
CA LYS A 116 16.86 -0.12 10.45
C LYS A 116 15.71 0.62 9.77
N ILE A 117 14.56 0.75 10.44
CA ILE A 117 13.43 1.54 9.94
C ILE A 117 13.84 3.01 9.80
N LEU A 118 14.43 3.59 10.85
CA LEU A 118 14.84 4.99 10.88
C LEU A 118 15.91 5.28 9.82
N GLU A 119 16.91 4.42 9.69
CA GLU A 119 17.94 4.51 8.65
C GLU A 119 17.32 4.56 7.23
N ARG A 120 16.35 3.69 6.94
CA ARG A 120 15.68 3.66 5.64
C ARG A 120 14.80 4.89 5.38
N MET A 121 14.20 5.44 6.42
CA MET A 121 13.46 6.70 6.32
C MET A 121 14.41 7.88 6.03
N GLU A 122 15.62 7.88 6.60
CA GLU A 122 16.64 8.87 6.26
C GLU A 122 17.08 8.78 4.80
N TRP A 123 17.25 7.58 4.25
CA TRP A 123 17.56 7.42 2.81
C TRP A 123 16.52 8.05 1.90
N ALA A 124 15.26 8.01 2.31
CA ALA A 124 14.13 8.51 1.53
C ALA A 124 13.77 9.97 1.82
N GLU A 125 14.40 10.64 2.78
CA GLU A 125 14.01 11.96 3.29
C GLU A 125 13.82 12.99 2.18
N GLU A 126 14.72 13.01 1.18
CA GLU A 126 14.66 13.97 0.08
C GLU A 126 13.39 13.82 -0.77
N ILE A 127 12.86 12.59 -0.93
CA ILE A 127 11.72 12.33 -1.82
C ILE A 127 10.41 12.10 -1.06
N ALA A 128 10.46 11.94 0.26
CA ALA A 128 9.28 11.62 1.04
C ALA A 128 8.28 12.78 1.12
N GLU A 129 6.99 12.49 1.00
CA GLU A 129 5.88 13.35 1.42
C GLU A 129 5.20 12.83 2.68
N SER A 130 5.31 11.53 2.94
CA SER A 130 4.91 10.84 4.16
C SER A 130 5.70 9.55 4.29
N CYS A 131 5.84 9.04 5.50
CA CYS A 131 6.49 7.76 5.75
C CYS A 131 5.59 6.83 6.56
N GLY A 132 5.60 5.55 6.21
CA GLY A 132 4.74 4.55 6.84
C GLY A 132 5.45 3.24 7.13
N ILE A 133 4.86 2.51 8.07
CA ILE A 133 5.25 1.15 8.43
C ILE A 133 4.20 0.18 7.94
N ASP A 134 4.66 -0.85 7.23
CA ASP A 134 3.89 -1.94 6.68
C ASP A 134 3.71 -3.03 7.74
N ILE A 135 2.88 -2.77 8.77
CA ILE A 135 2.82 -3.53 10.03
C ILE A 135 2.45 -5.01 9.85
N ASP A 136 1.77 -5.37 8.78
CA ASP A 136 1.34 -6.74 8.48
C ASP A 136 2.41 -7.56 7.73
N ALA A 137 3.47 -6.92 7.26
CA ALA A 137 4.46 -7.54 6.38
C ALA A 137 5.30 -8.65 7.04
N TYR A 138 5.36 -8.72 8.38
CA TYR A 138 6.05 -9.81 9.07
C TYR A 138 5.42 -11.18 8.81
N ASN A 139 4.16 -11.23 8.38
CA ASN A 139 3.41 -12.44 8.04
C ASN A 139 3.38 -12.76 6.54
N ILE A 140 3.99 -11.93 5.69
CA ILE A 140 4.04 -12.20 4.26
C ILE A 140 4.96 -13.40 3.99
N LEU A 141 4.43 -14.42 3.29
CA LEU A 141 5.15 -15.65 3.01
C LEU A 141 6.48 -15.42 2.29
N THR A 142 6.51 -14.48 1.35
CA THR A 142 7.70 -14.17 0.54
C THR A 142 8.82 -13.49 1.32
N MET A 143 8.52 -12.95 2.49
CA MET A 143 9.50 -12.24 3.34
C MET A 143 10.03 -13.08 4.50
N ARG A 144 9.35 -14.17 4.89
CA ARG A 144 9.68 -14.97 6.09
C ARG A 144 11.12 -15.46 6.17
N ASN A 145 11.71 -15.79 5.03
CA ASN A 145 13.09 -16.30 4.95
C ASN A 145 14.07 -15.27 4.32
N ALA A 146 13.57 -14.12 3.91
CA ALA A 146 14.36 -13.12 3.20
C ALA A 146 14.88 -12.01 4.12
N ALA A 147 14.16 -11.72 5.21
CA ALA A 147 14.53 -10.69 6.18
C ALA A 147 13.93 -11.01 7.56
N HIS A 148 14.59 -10.54 8.62
CA HIS A 148 14.02 -10.55 9.96
C HIS A 148 13.03 -9.39 10.09
N LEU A 149 11.74 -9.72 10.23
CA LEU A 149 10.64 -8.76 10.41
C LEU A 149 9.95 -9.04 11.75
N GLU A 150 9.50 -7.98 12.41
CA GLU A 150 8.93 -8.03 13.74
C GLU A 150 7.47 -7.59 13.75
N LYS A 151 6.65 -8.19 14.60
CA LYS A 151 5.37 -7.60 14.97
C LYS A 151 5.66 -6.34 15.82
N LYS A 152 5.16 -5.19 15.42
CA LYS A 152 5.41 -3.93 16.11
C LYS A 152 4.47 -3.71 17.28
N SER A 153 5.02 -3.28 18.42
CA SER A 153 4.25 -2.80 19.56
C SER A 153 3.92 -1.31 19.42
N VAL A 154 3.03 -0.82 20.26
CA VAL A 154 2.70 0.62 20.37
C VAL A 154 3.96 1.44 20.62
N GLU A 155 4.85 0.98 21.54
CA GLU A 155 6.07 1.68 21.91
C GLU A 155 7.02 1.79 20.72
N ASN A 156 7.22 0.69 19.97
CA ASN A 156 8.07 0.69 18.77
C ASN A 156 7.55 1.69 17.73
N LEU A 157 6.23 1.67 17.45
CA LEU A 157 5.63 2.58 16.49
C LEU A 157 5.64 4.04 16.97
N ARG A 158 5.48 4.28 18.27
CA ARG A 158 5.57 5.63 18.86
C ARG A 158 6.97 6.24 18.73
N GLU A 159 8.02 5.44 18.81
CA GLU A 159 9.39 5.89 18.54
C GLU A 159 9.53 6.37 17.08
N VAL A 160 9.03 5.58 16.12
CA VAL A 160 9.03 5.96 14.71
C VAL A 160 8.17 7.21 14.45
N GLN A 161 6.99 7.30 15.06
CA GLN A 161 6.13 8.47 14.97
C GLN A 161 6.83 9.74 15.46
N LYS A 162 7.51 9.67 16.61
CA LYS A 162 8.28 10.81 17.15
C LYS A 162 9.42 11.23 16.21
N PHE A 163 10.13 10.27 15.64
CA PHE A 163 11.20 10.55 14.68
C PHE A 163 10.67 11.29 13.45
N LEU A 164 9.55 10.83 12.88
CA LEU A 164 8.92 11.46 11.72
C LEU A 164 8.36 12.85 12.05
N ALA A 165 7.74 13.01 13.22
CA ALA A 165 7.23 14.31 13.68
C ALA A 165 8.36 15.34 13.82
N ALA A 166 9.54 14.95 14.32
CA ALA A 166 10.71 15.83 14.42
C ALA A 166 11.22 16.30 13.05
N LYS A 167 10.91 15.56 11.99
CA LYS A 167 11.23 15.89 10.58
C LYS A 167 10.07 16.47 9.80
N ASN A 168 8.92 16.71 10.44
CA ASN A 168 7.67 17.17 9.84
C ASN A 168 7.10 16.25 8.73
N PHE A 169 7.30 14.94 8.86
CA PHE A 169 6.68 13.97 7.98
C PHE A 169 5.44 13.34 8.62
N PRO A 170 4.31 13.28 7.90
CA PRO A 170 3.14 12.50 8.32
C PRO A 170 3.50 11.03 8.53
N PHE A 171 3.02 10.47 9.65
CA PHE A 171 3.19 9.07 10.01
C PHE A 171 2.01 8.23 9.52
N VAL A 172 2.31 7.19 8.73
CA VAL A 172 1.32 6.27 8.18
C VAL A 172 1.46 4.89 8.83
N ILE A 173 0.36 4.33 9.33
CA ILE A 173 0.30 2.91 9.71
C ILE A 173 -0.43 2.16 8.59
N LYS A 174 0.29 1.33 7.83
CA LYS A 174 -0.26 0.50 6.77
C LYS A 174 -0.41 -0.95 7.20
N GLY A 175 -1.52 -1.56 6.81
CA GLY A 175 -1.83 -2.96 7.12
C GLY A 175 -2.89 -3.10 8.22
N ILE A 176 -3.71 -2.10 8.45
CA ILE A 176 -4.80 -2.13 9.43
C ILE A 176 -5.92 -3.03 8.88
N PHE A 177 -6.19 -4.15 9.57
CA PHE A 177 -7.18 -5.13 9.12
C PHE A 177 -7.71 -6.06 10.22
N THR A 178 -7.38 -5.82 11.49
CA THR A 178 -7.83 -6.63 12.61
C THR A 178 -8.20 -5.73 13.79
N ASP A 179 -8.95 -6.27 14.78
CA ASP A 179 -9.25 -5.53 16.00
C ASP A 179 -7.98 -5.09 16.74
N GLU A 180 -6.94 -5.92 16.73
CA GLU A 180 -5.64 -5.58 17.30
C GLU A 180 -4.98 -4.40 16.58
N ASP A 181 -5.13 -4.29 15.26
CA ASP A 181 -4.62 -3.14 14.51
C ASP A 181 -5.44 -1.86 14.81
N LEU A 182 -6.73 -1.98 15.11
CA LEU A 182 -7.56 -0.85 15.58
C LEU A 182 -7.09 -0.31 16.93
N GLU A 183 -6.62 -1.19 17.83
CA GLU A 183 -5.99 -0.75 19.08
C GLU A 183 -4.76 0.14 18.82
N LEU A 184 -3.91 -0.24 17.84
CA LEU A 184 -2.77 0.59 17.45
C LEU A 184 -3.21 1.98 16.96
N VAL A 185 -4.30 2.04 16.20
CA VAL A 185 -4.86 3.31 15.70
C VAL A 185 -5.36 4.18 16.85
N ARG A 186 -6.09 3.60 17.81
CA ARG A 186 -6.61 4.32 18.99
C ARG A 186 -5.48 4.90 19.86
N GLU A 187 -4.43 4.11 20.07
CA GLU A 187 -3.31 4.46 20.94
C GLU A 187 -2.31 5.46 20.32
N LEU A 188 -2.09 5.35 19.01
CA LEU A 188 -1.09 6.14 18.32
C LEU A 188 -1.66 7.38 17.63
N LYS A 189 -2.93 7.33 17.25
CA LYS A 189 -3.60 8.39 16.47
C LYS A 189 -2.72 8.87 15.31
N PRO A 190 -2.39 7.98 14.35
CA PRO A 190 -1.50 8.31 13.25
C PRO A 190 -2.08 9.41 12.37
N ASP A 191 -1.23 10.11 11.62
CA ASP A 191 -1.70 11.06 10.61
C ASP A 191 -2.50 10.34 9.54
N VAL A 192 -2.12 9.10 9.19
CA VAL A 192 -2.83 8.27 8.23
C VAL A 192 -3.00 6.84 8.75
N ALA A 193 -4.24 6.36 8.76
CA ALA A 193 -4.58 4.96 8.94
C ALA A 193 -4.82 4.32 7.56
N PHE A 194 -3.98 3.37 7.16
CA PHE A 194 -4.06 2.73 5.86
C PHE A 194 -4.61 1.30 6.00
N ILE A 195 -5.88 1.14 5.63
CA ILE A 195 -6.60 -0.14 5.65
C ILE A 195 -6.10 -1.01 4.50
N SER A 196 -5.54 -2.17 4.83
CA SER A 196 -4.91 -3.07 3.86
C SER A 196 -4.75 -4.46 4.44
N ASN A 197 -4.97 -5.49 3.63
CA ASN A 197 -4.54 -6.87 3.90
C ASN A 197 -3.45 -7.30 2.91
N HIS A 198 -2.64 -6.34 2.45
CA HIS A 198 -1.55 -6.55 1.51
C HIS A 198 -1.98 -7.14 0.16
N GLY A 199 -3.17 -6.73 -0.31
CA GLY A 199 -3.76 -7.28 -1.52
C GLY A 199 -4.11 -8.77 -1.43
N GLY A 200 -4.36 -9.25 -0.21
CA GLY A 200 -4.67 -10.65 0.10
C GLY A 200 -3.44 -11.55 0.32
N ARG A 201 -2.23 -10.98 0.42
CA ARG A 201 -0.97 -11.73 0.53
C ARG A 201 -0.60 -12.15 1.95
N VAL A 202 -1.35 -11.73 2.96
CA VAL A 202 -1.17 -12.15 4.35
C VAL A 202 -2.19 -13.23 4.67
N PRO A 203 -1.78 -14.52 4.77
CA PRO A 203 -2.72 -15.64 4.89
C PRO A 203 -3.60 -15.59 6.14
N THR A 204 -3.10 -14.98 7.21
CA THR A 204 -3.80 -14.86 8.50
C THR A 204 -4.83 -13.74 8.53
N ARG A 205 -4.88 -12.88 7.50
CA ARG A 205 -5.80 -11.73 7.38
C ARG A 205 -6.86 -12.04 6.33
N THR A 206 -7.77 -12.97 6.67
CA THR A 206 -8.85 -13.41 5.79
C THR A 206 -10.01 -12.43 5.82
N GLY A 207 -10.48 -12.02 4.64
CA GLY A 207 -11.63 -11.14 4.51
C GLY A 207 -11.46 -10.10 3.40
N SER A 208 -12.41 -9.19 3.33
CA SER A 208 -12.45 -8.09 2.38
C SER A 208 -12.08 -6.76 3.04
N VAL A 209 -11.17 -6.02 2.45
CA VAL A 209 -10.85 -4.65 2.86
C VAL A 209 -12.07 -3.74 2.79
N ALA A 210 -12.95 -3.94 1.81
CA ALA A 210 -14.18 -3.16 1.68
C ALA A 210 -15.13 -3.40 2.87
N GLU A 211 -15.35 -4.66 3.26
CA GLU A 211 -16.19 -5.00 4.40
C GLU A 211 -15.59 -4.49 5.72
N PHE A 212 -14.28 -4.59 5.89
CA PHE A 212 -13.59 -4.03 7.05
C PHE A 212 -13.72 -2.50 7.12
N LEU A 213 -13.51 -1.80 5.99
CA LEU A 213 -13.73 -0.36 5.89
C LEU A 213 -15.17 0.01 6.27
N ALA A 214 -16.18 -0.68 5.70
CA ALA A 214 -17.58 -0.40 5.98
C ALA A 214 -17.94 -0.59 7.46
N ALA A 215 -17.33 -1.56 8.14
CA ALA A 215 -17.57 -1.83 9.56
C ALA A 215 -16.89 -0.83 10.50
N HIS A 216 -15.70 -0.29 10.13
CA HIS A 216 -14.83 0.43 11.07
C HIS A 216 -14.45 1.86 10.63
N ALA A 217 -14.98 2.38 9.51
CA ALA A 217 -14.58 3.69 8.99
C ALA A 217 -14.78 4.82 10.01
N ASP A 218 -15.88 4.84 10.74
CA ASP A 218 -16.20 5.89 11.72
C ASP A 218 -15.25 5.84 12.91
N GLU A 219 -14.95 4.64 13.41
CA GLU A 219 -14.00 4.44 14.50
C GLU A 219 -12.60 4.89 14.10
N ILE A 220 -12.13 4.46 12.93
CA ILE A 220 -10.80 4.81 12.40
C ILE A 220 -10.70 6.32 12.21
N ARG A 221 -11.70 6.96 11.61
CA ARG A 221 -11.75 8.41 11.38
C ARG A 221 -11.63 9.23 12.65
N ASN A 222 -12.25 8.76 13.74
CA ASN A 222 -12.18 9.43 15.03
C ASN A 222 -10.79 9.32 15.69
N ASN A 223 -9.91 8.49 15.15
CA ASN A 223 -8.60 8.19 15.72
C ASN A 223 -7.42 8.39 14.76
N CYS A 224 -7.63 9.01 13.60
CA CYS A 224 -6.56 9.36 12.66
C CYS A 224 -6.86 10.66 11.90
N GLY A 225 -5.87 11.20 11.19
CA GLY A 225 -6.06 12.36 10.31
C GLY A 225 -6.72 11.99 8.99
N GLU A 226 -6.27 10.93 8.35
CA GLU A 226 -6.75 10.45 7.04
C GLU A 226 -6.95 8.94 7.02
N ILE A 227 -7.87 8.49 6.15
CA ILE A 227 -8.04 7.06 5.83
C ILE A 227 -7.56 6.81 4.41
N TRP A 228 -6.61 5.90 4.26
CA TRP A 228 -6.19 5.35 2.96
C TRP A 228 -6.63 3.90 2.84
N VAL A 229 -6.79 3.43 1.59
CA VAL A 229 -7.24 2.06 1.33
C VAL A 229 -6.59 1.47 0.08
N ASP A 230 -6.30 0.16 0.12
CA ASP A 230 -5.99 -0.65 -1.06
C ASP A 230 -6.81 -1.95 -1.06
N GLY A 231 -6.59 -2.79 -2.05
CA GLY A 231 -7.15 -4.14 -2.10
C GLY A 231 -8.48 -4.23 -2.86
N GLY A 232 -8.45 -4.90 -4.00
CA GLY A 232 -9.64 -5.31 -4.75
C GLY A 232 -10.28 -4.25 -5.67
N ILE A 233 -9.95 -2.99 -5.56
CA ILE A 233 -10.53 -1.90 -6.37
C ILE A 233 -10.14 -2.06 -7.83
N ARG A 234 -11.14 -2.12 -8.73
CA ARG A 234 -10.98 -2.38 -10.16
C ARG A 234 -11.77 -1.44 -11.05
N THR A 235 -12.85 -0.88 -10.54
CA THR A 235 -13.80 -0.06 -11.32
C THR A 235 -13.98 1.31 -10.68
N LYS A 236 -14.52 2.25 -11.47
CA LYS A 236 -14.93 3.56 -10.95
C LYS A 236 -15.97 3.41 -9.83
N ALA A 237 -16.87 2.43 -9.92
CA ALA A 237 -17.86 2.18 -8.89
C ALA A 237 -17.22 1.76 -7.55
N ASP A 238 -16.15 0.95 -7.57
CA ASP A 238 -15.41 0.57 -6.36
C ASP A 238 -14.72 1.78 -5.75
N PHE A 239 -14.11 2.63 -6.58
CA PHE A 239 -13.50 3.89 -6.13
C PHE A 239 -14.52 4.81 -5.46
N GLU A 240 -15.70 5.00 -6.07
CA GLU A 240 -16.77 5.85 -5.53
C GLU A 240 -17.29 5.29 -4.20
N ARG A 241 -17.37 3.96 -4.05
CA ARG A 241 -17.69 3.35 -2.76
C ARG A 241 -16.64 3.63 -1.72
N ALA A 242 -15.35 3.44 -2.01
CA ALA A 242 -14.27 3.78 -1.09
C ALA A 242 -14.35 5.27 -0.69
N ARG A 243 -14.53 6.16 -1.65
CA ARG A 243 -14.70 7.60 -1.44
C ARG A 243 -15.84 7.90 -0.49
N SER A 244 -16.98 7.23 -0.65
CA SER A 244 -18.17 7.46 0.19
C SER A 244 -17.97 7.11 1.67
N TYR A 245 -16.92 6.38 2.04
CA TYR A 245 -16.50 6.17 3.41
C TYR A 245 -15.48 7.18 3.93
N GLY A 246 -15.21 8.25 3.17
CA GLY A 246 -14.29 9.33 3.54
C GLY A 246 -12.82 8.97 3.38
N VAL A 247 -12.52 8.02 2.53
CA VAL A 247 -11.15 7.68 2.13
C VAL A 247 -10.56 8.84 1.33
N THR A 248 -9.36 9.27 1.67
CA THR A 248 -8.65 10.36 0.98
C THR A 248 -7.71 9.87 -0.10
N ASN A 249 -7.16 8.66 0.04
CA ASN A 249 -6.32 8.04 -0.97
C ASN A 249 -6.74 6.59 -1.23
N VAL A 250 -6.99 6.29 -2.49
CA VAL A 250 -7.22 4.92 -2.98
C VAL A 250 -5.97 4.44 -3.71
N LEU A 251 -5.35 3.39 -3.18
CA LEU A 251 -4.11 2.87 -3.73
C LEU A 251 -4.37 1.66 -4.63
N LEU A 252 -3.85 1.72 -5.84
CA LEU A 252 -3.98 0.66 -6.83
C LEU A 252 -2.62 0.01 -7.12
N GLY A 253 -2.57 -1.32 -7.07
CA GLY A 253 -1.40 -2.09 -7.47
C GLY A 253 -1.58 -2.71 -8.85
N ARG A 254 -2.30 -3.82 -8.93
CA ARG A 254 -2.49 -4.64 -10.14
C ARG A 254 -3.00 -3.86 -11.36
N PRO A 255 -3.96 -2.92 -11.25
CA PRO A 255 -4.37 -2.12 -12.41
C PRO A 255 -3.20 -1.37 -13.06
N TYR A 256 -2.37 -0.68 -12.28
CA TYR A 256 -1.20 0.03 -12.78
C TYR A 256 -0.14 -0.90 -13.37
N VAL A 257 0.14 -2.03 -12.71
CA VAL A 257 1.06 -3.04 -13.26
C VAL A 257 0.56 -3.58 -14.58
N THR A 258 -0.74 -3.86 -14.69
CA THR A 258 -1.34 -4.35 -15.93
C THR A 258 -1.21 -3.33 -17.05
N ALA A 259 -1.54 -2.08 -16.78
CA ALA A 259 -1.41 -1.00 -17.77
C ALA A 259 0.05 -0.82 -18.21
N LEU A 260 1.00 -0.80 -17.25
CA LEU A 260 2.43 -0.71 -17.56
C LEU A 260 2.89 -1.85 -18.47
N CYS A 261 2.55 -3.11 -18.14
CA CYS A 261 2.90 -4.28 -18.93
C CYS A 261 2.29 -4.25 -20.35
N LYS A 262 1.11 -3.65 -20.50
CA LYS A 262 0.42 -3.47 -21.78
C LYS A 262 0.83 -2.19 -22.51
N LYS A 263 1.65 -1.34 -21.91
CA LYS A 263 2.02 -0.02 -22.42
C LYS A 263 0.80 0.90 -22.62
N GLU A 264 -0.19 0.79 -21.74
CA GLU A 264 -1.39 1.63 -21.71
C GLU A 264 -1.17 2.86 -20.82
N SER A 265 -1.85 3.98 -21.13
CA SER A 265 -1.82 5.17 -20.28
C SER A 265 -2.50 4.92 -18.92
N PHE A 266 -2.01 5.58 -17.87
CA PHE A 266 -2.60 5.53 -16.53
C PHE A 266 -3.79 6.48 -16.33
N GLU A 267 -4.06 7.39 -17.28
CA GLU A 267 -5.15 8.36 -17.18
C GLU A 267 -6.54 7.77 -17.00
N ASN A 268 -6.76 6.56 -17.55
CA ASN A 268 -8.05 5.87 -17.52
C ASN A 268 -7.96 4.52 -16.79
N ILE A 269 -7.26 4.48 -15.67
CA ILE A 269 -6.96 3.23 -14.98
C ILE A 269 -8.19 2.53 -14.38
N LEU A 270 -9.23 3.30 -14.03
CA LEU A 270 -10.52 2.80 -13.57
C LEU A 270 -11.59 3.12 -14.62
N LYS A 271 -11.80 2.20 -15.54
CA LYS A 271 -12.84 2.30 -16.56
C LYS A 271 -14.18 1.85 -16.04
#